data_8a83401d652c9f5965c4c487cf7cbc47
#
_entry.id   8a83401d652c9f5965c4c487cf7cbc47
#
_cell.length_a   1.000
_cell.length_b   1.000
_cell.length_c   1.000
_cell.angle_alpha   90.00
_cell.angle_beta   90.00
_cell.angle_gamma   90.00
#
_symmetry.space_group_name_H-M   'P 1'
#
loop_
_entity.id
_entity.type
_entity.pdbx_description
1 polymer ?
#
loop_
_entity_poly.entity_id
_entity_poly.type
_entity_poly.pdbx_seq_one_letter_code
_entity_poly.pdbx_strand_id
1 'polypeptide(L)'
;LKTAIDDTDAFYGFDPIGGGKTVDSVFKAMEQVAVTKMDEYSRYGSNQQKRMFIYGRLDTGSTILSPSYGFGWTLSGWLLFPFLQSVGGETVGRMRKRVLENLTTTFASSYKKHVDLEEMLTKEAVTDYRAMKTGEKYLVTPWK
;
A
#
# COMPACT_ATOMS: atom_id res chain seq x y z
N LEU A 1 -0.10 -2.00 14.58
CA LEU A 1 -0.60 -2.77 13.43
C LEU A 1 -1.67 -3.77 13.87
N LYS A 2 -1.41 -4.68 14.82
CA LYS A 2 -2.38 -5.67 15.31
C LYS A 2 -3.68 -5.02 15.77
N THR A 3 -3.61 -4.01 16.63
CA THR A 3 -4.77 -3.24 17.12
C THR A 3 -5.60 -2.67 15.96
N ALA A 4 -4.95 -2.03 14.98
CA ALA A 4 -5.65 -1.47 13.82
C ALA A 4 -6.37 -2.53 12.99
N ILE A 5 -5.77 -3.72 12.82
CA ILE A 5 -6.41 -4.85 12.11
C ILE A 5 -7.59 -5.39 12.90
N ASP A 6 -7.46 -5.49 14.22
CA ASP A 6 -8.53 -5.98 15.09
C ASP A 6 -9.73 -5.02 15.12
N ASP A 7 -9.47 -3.72 15.25
CA ASP A 7 -10.50 -2.67 15.27
C ASP A 7 -11.28 -2.57 13.95
N THR A 8 -10.65 -2.93 12.82
CA THR A 8 -11.24 -2.76 11.48
C THR A 8 -11.63 -4.08 10.81
N ASP A 9 -11.29 -5.21 11.40
CA ASP A 9 -11.43 -6.56 10.82
C ASP A 9 -10.79 -6.66 9.42
N ALA A 10 -9.64 -6.00 9.23
CA ALA A 10 -8.99 -5.83 7.93
C ALA A 10 -8.10 -7.03 7.58
N PHE A 11 -8.58 -7.90 6.70
CA PHE A 11 -7.83 -9.05 6.16
C PHE A 11 -7.40 -8.89 4.69
N TYR A 12 -7.51 -7.67 4.17
CA TYR A 12 -7.02 -7.25 2.84
C TYR A 12 -6.05 -6.11 3.02
N GLY A 13 -4.87 -6.22 2.43
CA GLY A 13 -3.84 -5.18 2.48
C GLY A 13 -3.26 -4.84 1.12
N PHE A 14 -2.80 -3.60 0.98
CA PHE A 14 -2.17 -3.09 -0.24
C PHE A 14 -0.79 -2.55 0.11
N ASP A 15 0.24 -3.08 -0.57
CA ASP A 15 1.64 -2.76 -0.31
C ASP A 15 2.27 -2.00 -1.48
N PRO A 16 2.66 -0.71 -1.31
CA PRO A 16 3.38 0.06 -2.32
C PRO A 16 4.89 -0.22 -2.32
N ILE A 17 5.42 -0.89 -1.30
CA ILE A 17 6.85 -1.05 -1.06
C ILE A 17 7.41 -2.23 -1.86
N GLY A 18 6.77 -3.38 -1.79
CA GLY A 18 7.07 -4.59 -2.55
C GLY A 18 8.19 -5.45 -1.97
N GLY A 19 9.30 -4.88 -1.56
CA GLY A 19 10.44 -5.59 -0.96
C GLY A 19 10.41 -5.64 0.57
N GLY A 20 11.40 -6.34 1.15
CA GLY A 20 11.60 -6.43 2.59
C GLY A 20 10.56 -7.27 3.32
N LYS A 21 10.22 -6.86 4.56
CA LYS A 21 9.39 -7.64 5.50
C LYS A 21 7.98 -7.07 5.71
N THR A 22 7.55 -6.07 4.95
CA THR A 22 6.26 -5.40 5.15
C THR A 22 5.10 -6.39 5.05
N VAL A 23 5.03 -7.15 3.97
CA VAL A 23 4.00 -8.17 3.74
C VAL A 23 3.99 -9.22 4.84
N ASP A 24 5.18 -9.73 5.22
CA ASP A 24 5.35 -10.70 6.31
C ASP A 24 4.79 -10.19 7.63
N SER A 25 5.12 -8.94 7.98
CA SER A 25 4.65 -8.31 9.21
C SER A 25 3.13 -8.12 9.25
N VAL A 26 2.53 -7.75 8.10
CA VAL A 26 1.08 -7.60 7.98
C VAL A 26 0.37 -8.95 8.08
N PHE A 27 0.83 -9.96 7.35
CA PHE A 27 0.25 -11.31 7.45
C PHE A 27 0.34 -11.91 8.86
N LYS A 28 1.49 -11.71 9.56
CA LYS A 28 1.61 -12.13 10.98
C LYS A 28 0.60 -11.44 11.88
N ALA A 29 0.42 -10.14 11.72
CA ALA A 29 -0.55 -9.38 12.51
C ALA A 29 -2.00 -9.81 12.20
N MET A 30 -2.33 -10.04 10.93
CA MET A 30 -3.63 -10.60 10.53
C MET A 30 -3.88 -11.98 11.15
N GLU A 31 -2.89 -12.88 11.11
CA GLU A 31 -3.03 -14.21 11.72
C GLU A 31 -3.16 -14.13 13.24
N GLN A 32 -2.39 -13.28 13.90
CA GLN A 32 -2.52 -13.07 15.34
C GLN A 32 -3.91 -12.60 15.76
N VAL A 33 -4.58 -11.76 14.95
CA VAL A 33 -5.96 -11.34 15.18
C VAL A 33 -6.91 -12.50 14.88
N ALA A 34 -6.75 -13.18 13.75
CA ALA A 34 -7.61 -14.27 13.35
C ALA A 34 -7.62 -15.42 14.36
N VAL A 35 -6.45 -15.78 14.91
CA VAL A 35 -6.33 -16.84 15.93
C VAL A 35 -7.06 -16.48 17.22
N THR A 36 -7.10 -15.20 17.64
CA THR A 36 -7.85 -14.78 18.83
C THR A 36 -9.37 -14.92 18.68
N LYS A 37 -9.86 -15.03 17.44
CA LYS A 37 -11.30 -15.17 17.11
C LYS A 37 -11.70 -16.62 16.80
N MET A 38 -10.80 -17.59 16.98
CA MET A 38 -11.10 -19.01 16.77
C MET A 38 -11.77 -19.63 18.00
N ASP A 39 -12.80 -20.39 17.77
CA ASP A 39 -13.49 -21.15 18.83
C ASP A 39 -12.68 -22.36 19.31
N GLU A 40 -11.88 -22.97 18.41
CA GLU A 40 -11.08 -24.15 18.68
C GLU A 40 -9.63 -23.99 18.21
N TYR A 41 -8.71 -24.63 18.92
CA TYR A 41 -7.31 -24.67 18.55
C TYR A 41 -7.08 -25.47 17.27
N SER A 42 -6.30 -24.92 16.35
CA SER A 42 -5.79 -25.64 15.18
C SER A 42 -4.26 -25.49 15.07
N ARG A 43 -3.59 -26.63 14.92
CA ARG A 43 -2.13 -26.64 14.67
C ARG A 43 -1.73 -26.01 13.33
N TYR A 44 -2.69 -25.80 12.42
CA TYR A 44 -2.49 -25.19 11.11
C TYR A 44 -2.78 -23.69 11.10
N GLY A 45 -3.12 -23.11 12.26
CA GLY A 45 -3.53 -21.72 12.36
C GLY A 45 -4.99 -21.50 11.99
N SER A 46 -5.34 -20.23 11.70
CA SER A 46 -6.72 -19.84 11.36
C SER A 46 -7.09 -20.21 9.91
N ASN A 47 -8.40 -20.39 9.69
CA ASN A 47 -8.98 -20.54 8.33
C ASN A 47 -9.35 -19.17 7.72
N GLN A 48 -9.07 -18.06 8.42
CA GLN A 48 -9.35 -16.72 7.93
C GLN A 48 -8.52 -16.43 6.67
N GLN A 49 -9.20 -16.07 5.58
CA GLN A 49 -8.53 -15.68 4.34
C GLN A 49 -7.86 -14.32 4.50
N LYS A 50 -6.56 -14.27 4.24
CA LYS A 50 -5.72 -13.07 4.29
C LYS A 50 -5.19 -12.79 2.89
N ARG A 51 -5.30 -11.54 2.42
CA ARG A 51 -4.86 -11.18 1.07
C ARG A 51 -4.00 -9.93 1.09
N MET A 52 -2.84 -10.01 0.46
CA MET A 52 -1.97 -8.86 0.22
C MET A 52 -1.77 -8.64 -1.27
N PHE A 53 -1.85 -7.38 -1.67
CA PHE A 53 -1.65 -6.93 -3.05
C PHE A 53 -0.45 -5.99 -3.12
N ILE A 54 0.61 -6.42 -3.81
CA ILE A 54 1.75 -5.54 -4.10
C ILE A 54 1.41 -4.73 -5.34
N TYR A 55 1.33 -3.40 -5.20
CA TYR A 55 1.01 -2.48 -6.31
C TYR A 55 2.12 -1.46 -6.61
N GLY A 56 3.25 -1.55 -5.92
CA GLY A 56 4.42 -0.70 -6.11
C GLY A 56 5.73 -1.44 -5.88
N ARG A 57 6.83 -0.79 -6.20
CA ARG A 57 8.19 -1.28 -6.01
C ARG A 57 9.11 -0.14 -5.56
N LEU A 58 8.85 0.42 -4.39
CA LEU A 58 9.75 1.39 -3.77
C LEU A 58 11.03 0.71 -3.25
N ASP A 59 10.90 -0.53 -2.76
CA ASP A 59 12.02 -1.42 -2.48
C ASP A 59 12.06 -2.52 -3.57
N THR A 60 13.18 -2.58 -4.30
CA THR A 60 13.42 -3.58 -5.37
C THR A 60 14.04 -4.87 -4.87
N GLY A 61 14.31 -4.99 -3.56
CA GLY A 61 14.79 -6.19 -2.92
C GLY A 61 13.74 -7.31 -2.90
N SER A 62 14.13 -8.47 -2.36
CA SER A 62 13.25 -9.63 -2.24
C SER A 62 12.11 -9.37 -1.27
N THR A 63 10.89 -9.80 -1.59
CA THR A 63 9.78 -9.90 -0.64
C THR A 63 10.01 -11.10 0.26
N ILE A 64 10.17 -10.88 1.57
CA ILE A 64 10.48 -11.93 2.54
C ILE A 64 9.18 -12.42 3.16
N LEU A 65 8.96 -13.73 3.13
CA LEU A 65 7.82 -14.39 3.74
C LEU A 65 8.29 -15.43 4.75
N SER A 66 7.55 -15.62 5.83
CA SER A 66 7.76 -16.67 6.83
C SER A 66 6.52 -17.58 6.92
N PRO A 67 6.65 -18.80 7.51
CA PRO A 67 5.55 -19.78 7.56
C PRO A 67 4.55 -19.54 8.71
N SER A 68 4.34 -18.28 9.14
CA SER A 68 3.67 -18.00 10.42
C SER A 68 2.28 -17.36 10.28
N TYR A 69 1.54 -17.63 9.20
CA TYR A 69 0.23 -17.01 8.97
C TYR A 69 -0.89 -17.99 8.64
N GLY A 70 -0.78 -19.22 9.14
CA GLY A 70 -1.70 -20.30 8.75
C GLY A 70 -1.57 -20.63 7.26
N PHE A 71 -2.63 -21.22 6.66
CA PHE A 71 -2.63 -21.60 5.23
C PHE A 71 -3.66 -20.83 4.39
N GLY A 72 -4.50 -20.01 5.01
CA GLY A 72 -5.52 -19.20 4.33
C GLY A 72 -4.98 -17.84 3.88
N TRP A 73 -3.93 -17.79 3.03
CA TRP A 73 -3.39 -16.50 2.58
C TRP A 73 -3.04 -16.49 1.09
N THR A 74 -3.04 -15.29 0.51
CA THR A 74 -2.68 -15.04 -0.88
C THR A 74 -1.86 -13.75 -0.99
N LEU A 75 -0.73 -13.82 -1.67
CA LEU A 75 0.04 -12.66 -2.10
C LEU A 75 0.00 -12.56 -3.62
N SER A 76 -0.37 -11.41 -4.14
CA SER A 76 -0.43 -11.18 -5.59
C SER A 76 0.06 -9.79 -5.97
N GLY A 77 0.54 -9.64 -7.22
CA GLY A 77 0.75 -8.34 -7.82
C GLY A 77 -0.59 -7.71 -8.22
N TRP A 78 -0.66 -6.38 -8.23
CA TRP A 78 -1.82 -5.63 -8.69
C TRP A 78 -1.38 -4.40 -9.48
N LEU A 79 -2.01 -4.15 -10.63
CA LEU A 79 -1.81 -2.95 -11.42
C LEU A 79 -3.16 -2.36 -11.83
N LEU A 80 -3.24 -1.04 -11.82
CA LEU A 80 -4.49 -0.31 -12.11
C LEU A 80 -5.03 -0.61 -13.52
N PHE A 81 -4.18 -0.54 -14.55
CA PHE A 81 -4.67 -0.69 -15.93
C PHE A 81 -5.22 -2.08 -16.24
N PRO A 82 -4.55 -3.20 -15.94
CA PRO A 82 -5.13 -4.54 -16.07
C PRO A 82 -6.42 -4.71 -15.25
N PHE A 83 -6.48 -4.13 -14.04
CA PHE A 83 -7.68 -4.16 -13.23
C PHE A 83 -8.85 -3.41 -13.90
N LEU A 84 -8.63 -2.19 -14.42
CA LEU A 84 -9.66 -1.43 -15.11
C LEU A 84 -10.20 -2.18 -16.35
N GLN A 85 -9.34 -2.93 -17.05
CA GLN A 85 -9.77 -3.76 -18.17
C GLN A 85 -10.65 -4.94 -17.74
N SER A 86 -10.42 -5.48 -16.55
CA SER A 86 -11.13 -6.66 -16.05
C SER A 86 -12.50 -6.37 -15.43
N VAL A 87 -12.74 -5.15 -14.91
CA VAL A 87 -13.95 -4.84 -14.10
C VAL A 87 -15.12 -4.26 -14.88
N GLY A 88 -14.95 -4.03 -16.18
CA GLY A 88 -15.99 -3.50 -17.07
C GLY A 88 -16.26 -1.99 -16.92
N GLY A 89 -16.89 -1.42 -17.95
CA GLY A 89 -17.05 0.04 -18.12
C GLY A 89 -17.85 0.71 -17.00
N GLU A 90 -18.89 0.07 -16.48
CA GLU A 90 -19.71 0.64 -15.40
C GLU A 90 -18.89 0.86 -14.12
N THR A 91 -18.10 -0.15 -13.69
CA THR A 91 -17.23 -0.03 -12.52
C THR A 91 -16.18 1.05 -12.73
N VAL A 92 -15.56 1.10 -13.92
CA VAL A 92 -14.60 2.16 -14.28
C VAL A 92 -15.25 3.54 -14.20
N GLY A 93 -16.49 3.69 -14.69
CA GLY A 93 -17.25 4.93 -14.60
C GLY A 93 -17.47 5.38 -13.16
N ARG A 94 -17.89 4.47 -12.27
CA ARG A 94 -18.07 4.75 -10.85
C ARG A 94 -16.74 5.17 -10.17
N MET A 95 -15.65 4.50 -10.49
CA MET A 95 -14.33 4.85 -9.95
C MET A 95 -13.89 6.24 -10.38
N ARG A 96 -14.03 6.58 -11.66
CA ARG A 96 -13.71 7.92 -12.19
C ARG A 96 -14.56 9.01 -11.54
N LYS A 97 -15.86 8.78 -11.43
CA LYS A 97 -16.77 9.70 -10.73
C LYS A 97 -16.32 9.95 -9.30
N ARG A 98 -16.00 8.90 -8.54
CA ARG A 98 -15.52 9.03 -7.16
C ARG A 98 -14.22 9.83 -7.06
N VAL A 99 -13.29 9.66 -8.01
CA VAL A 99 -12.06 10.46 -8.05
C VAL A 99 -12.39 11.92 -8.28
N LEU A 100 -13.22 12.23 -9.28
CA LEU A 100 -13.61 13.62 -9.61
C LEU A 100 -14.31 14.32 -8.44
N GLU A 101 -15.24 13.66 -7.79
CA GLU A 101 -15.97 14.19 -6.63
C GLU A 101 -15.09 14.43 -5.39
N ASN A 102 -13.92 13.82 -5.33
CA ASN A 102 -13.05 13.87 -4.16
C ASN A 102 -11.63 14.38 -4.46
N LEU A 103 -11.44 15.13 -5.56
CA LEU A 103 -10.14 15.67 -5.97
C LEU A 103 -9.50 16.57 -4.90
N THR A 104 -10.30 17.35 -4.21
CA THR A 104 -9.85 18.31 -3.19
C THR A 104 -9.88 17.77 -1.77
N THR A 105 -10.28 16.52 -1.59
CA THR A 105 -10.39 15.83 -0.28
C THR A 105 -9.54 14.57 -0.26
N THR A 106 -10.14 13.41 -0.55
CA THR A 106 -9.45 12.10 -0.52
C THR A 106 -8.24 12.02 -1.45
N PHE A 107 -8.32 12.66 -2.62
CA PHE A 107 -7.26 12.69 -3.63
C PHE A 107 -6.48 14.01 -3.66
N ALA A 108 -6.69 14.87 -2.66
CA ALA A 108 -5.94 16.12 -2.54
C ALA A 108 -4.43 15.85 -2.49
N SER A 109 -3.68 16.70 -3.17
CA SER A 109 -2.22 16.64 -3.18
C SER A 109 -1.66 18.00 -2.80
N SER A 110 -0.62 17.99 -1.99
CA SER A 110 0.11 19.20 -1.60
C SER A 110 1.58 19.07 -1.95
N TYR A 111 2.22 20.22 -2.09
CA TYR A 111 3.66 20.31 -2.31
C TYR A 111 4.32 20.94 -1.09
N LYS A 112 5.39 20.31 -0.62
CA LYS A 112 6.21 20.81 0.49
C LYS A 112 6.97 22.06 0.08
N LYS A 113 7.47 22.09 -1.16
CA LYS A 113 8.32 23.16 -1.69
C LYS A 113 8.12 23.35 -3.19
N HIS A 114 8.20 24.59 -3.64
CA HIS A 114 8.28 24.97 -5.04
C HIS A 114 9.73 25.37 -5.33
N VAL A 115 10.35 24.74 -6.30
CA VAL A 115 11.77 24.92 -6.64
C VAL A 115 11.95 25.09 -8.14
N ASP A 116 13.03 25.71 -8.54
CA ASP A 116 13.52 25.70 -9.93
C ASP A 116 14.44 24.49 -10.20
N LEU A 117 14.98 24.39 -11.41
CA LEU A 117 15.88 23.29 -11.79
C LEU A 117 17.21 23.31 -11.03
N GLU A 118 17.75 24.48 -10.74
CA GLU A 118 19.03 24.61 -10.02
C GLU A 118 18.86 24.19 -8.56
N GLU A 119 17.82 24.68 -7.91
CA GLU A 119 17.50 24.33 -6.53
C GLU A 119 17.18 22.83 -6.36
N MET A 120 16.47 22.22 -7.35
CA MET A 120 16.16 20.80 -7.33
C MET A 120 17.41 19.90 -7.32
N LEU A 121 18.53 20.38 -7.92
CA LEU A 121 19.77 19.63 -8.02
C LEU A 121 20.72 19.86 -6.82
N THR A 122 20.35 20.70 -5.87
CA THR A 122 21.13 20.89 -4.65
C THR A 122 21.20 19.61 -3.81
N LYS A 123 22.30 19.41 -3.11
CA LYS A 123 22.47 18.24 -2.22
C LYS A 123 21.35 18.15 -1.17
N GLU A 124 20.91 19.29 -0.66
CA GLU A 124 19.83 19.37 0.32
C GLU A 124 18.50 18.86 -0.28
N ALA A 125 18.09 19.41 -1.42
CA ALA A 125 16.86 19.01 -2.11
C ALA A 125 16.90 17.52 -2.47
N VAL A 126 18.01 17.04 -3.07
CA VAL A 126 18.20 15.63 -3.42
C VAL A 126 18.09 14.72 -2.20
N THR A 127 18.68 15.10 -1.07
CA THR A 127 18.61 14.30 0.16
C THR A 127 17.18 14.21 0.69
N ASP A 128 16.45 15.32 0.63
CA ASP A 128 15.08 15.40 1.15
C ASP A 128 14.10 14.57 0.30
N TYR A 129 14.03 14.78 -1.02
CA TYR A 129 13.08 14.02 -1.84
C TYR A 129 13.47 12.54 -2.04
N ARG A 130 14.77 12.17 -1.94
CA ARG A 130 15.21 10.77 -1.94
C ARG A 130 14.76 10.00 -0.70
N ALA A 131 14.39 10.67 0.37
CA ALA A 131 13.84 10.03 1.56
C ALA A 131 12.45 9.40 1.31
N MET A 132 11.81 9.69 0.16
CA MET A 132 10.53 9.12 -0.31
C MET A 132 9.40 9.18 0.73
N LYS A 133 9.40 10.24 1.55
CA LYS A 133 8.39 10.42 2.59
C LYS A 133 7.03 10.75 1.98
N THR A 134 5.99 10.17 2.54
CA THR A 134 4.61 10.45 2.10
C THR A 134 4.23 11.91 2.36
N GLY A 135 3.64 12.56 1.35
CA GLY A 135 3.15 13.95 1.45
C GLY A 135 4.24 15.03 1.27
N GLU A 136 5.49 14.67 1.08
CA GLU A 136 6.62 15.60 0.93
C GLU A 136 7.09 15.72 -0.52
N LYS A 137 6.19 16.17 -1.42
CA LYS A 137 6.52 16.37 -2.84
C LYS A 137 7.10 17.76 -3.10
N TYR A 138 8.02 17.84 -4.05
CA TYR A 138 8.48 19.11 -4.62
C TYR A 138 7.73 19.38 -5.93
N LEU A 139 7.37 20.64 -6.16
CA LEU A 139 6.91 21.12 -7.46
C LEU A 139 8.08 21.84 -8.13
N VAL A 140 8.54 21.30 -9.25
CA VAL A 140 9.62 21.90 -10.04
C VAL A 140 9.01 22.78 -11.12
N THR A 141 9.44 24.05 -11.18
CA THR A 141 9.07 25.00 -12.23
C THR A 141 10.31 25.28 -13.10
N PRO A 142 10.48 24.59 -14.24
CA PRO A 142 11.75 24.59 -14.98
C PRO A 142 12.02 25.87 -15.78
N TRP A 143 11.05 26.77 -15.93
CA TRP A 143 11.13 28.01 -16.73
C TRP A 143 11.00 29.28 -15.89
N LYS A 144 11.69 29.29 -14.78
CA LYS A 144 11.89 30.54 -14.02
C LYS A 144 13.29 31.03 -14.25
#